data_4be5212b10bb83a619ebde48bb93fc75
#
_entry.id   4be5212b10bb83a619ebde48bb93fc75
#
_cell.length_a   1.000
_cell.length_b   1.000
_cell.length_c   1.000
_cell.angle_alpha   90.00
_cell.angle_beta   90.00
_cell.angle_gamma   90.00
#
_symmetry.space_group_name_H-M   'P 1'
#
loop_
_entity.id
_entity.type
_entity.pdbx_description
1 polymer ?
#
loop_
_entity_poly.entity_id
_entity_poly.type
_entity_poly.pdbx_seq_one_letter_code
_entity_poly.pdbx_strand_id
1 'polypeptide(L)'
;MLYNSSKDWQADPAKKVLLFGMSGLGKTHLSNMLRDGAGWFHYSIDYRIGTRYMGEFIADNFKREAMKVPLLRELLMTDSVYIASNITFENLAPLSTYLGKPGNPDLGGVAFAEYCLRQEQHCEAEKAALLDSERFIKRAVDLYGYSNFVCDSGGSICEVVDAADPTDPILTALSRNMLLVWIEGSDAHRDALIKRFDRAPKPMYYQPDFLLQVWQDYLKEQGLTEAEVNPDAFLRYGYARLLDHRQPRYAAMAKWGVTVTADEVGRVKTPDDFTALIATAIDRKNA
;
A
#
# COMPACT_ATOMS: atom_id res chain seq x y z
N MET A 1 -21.81 -2.83 5.06
CA MET A 1 -21.45 -1.99 3.89
C MET A 1 -22.08 -0.61 4.10
N LEU A 2 -21.40 0.47 3.76
CA LEU A 2 -21.85 1.85 4.05
C LEU A 2 -23.14 2.24 3.30
N TYR A 3 -23.32 1.76 2.05
CA TYR A 3 -24.50 2.02 1.23
C TYR A 3 -25.29 0.72 1.00
N ASN A 4 -26.62 0.79 1.14
CA ASN A 4 -27.49 -0.37 0.96
C ASN A 4 -28.02 -0.48 -0.48
N SER A 5 -27.99 0.61 -1.26
CA SER A 5 -28.43 0.63 -2.64
C SER A 5 -27.62 1.62 -3.48
N SER A 6 -27.67 1.45 -4.81
CA SER A 6 -27.11 2.42 -5.77
C SER A 6 -27.77 3.80 -5.64
N LYS A 7 -29.06 3.84 -5.25
CA LYS A 7 -29.78 5.10 -5.02
C LYS A 7 -29.22 5.86 -3.81
N ASP A 8 -28.91 5.15 -2.70
CA ASP A 8 -28.29 5.77 -1.53
C ASP A 8 -26.91 6.35 -1.88
N TRP A 9 -26.11 5.60 -2.63
CA TRP A 9 -24.82 6.06 -3.15
C TRP A 9 -24.93 7.29 -4.04
N GLN A 10 -25.87 7.28 -4.99
CA GLN A 10 -26.06 8.41 -5.92
C GLN A 10 -26.55 9.67 -5.20
N ALA A 11 -27.44 9.52 -4.22
CA ALA A 11 -28.03 10.62 -3.46
C ALA A 11 -27.09 11.22 -2.42
N ASP A 12 -26.06 10.50 -1.99
CA ASP A 12 -25.10 11.00 -0.97
C ASP A 12 -24.25 12.15 -1.57
N PRO A 13 -24.31 13.36 -0.99
CA PRO A 13 -23.47 14.48 -1.42
C PRO A 13 -22.02 14.38 -0.89
N ALA A 14 -21.72 13.42 -0.02
CA ALA A 14 -20.46 13.28 0.69
C ALA A 14 -19.87 11.86 0.61
N LYS A 15 -19.61 11.42 -0.62
CA LYS A 15 -19.15 10.07 -0.94
C LYS A 15 -17.77 9.78 -0.36
N LYS A 16 -17.62 8.61 0.27
CA LYS A 16 -16.34 8.17 0.89
C LYS A 16 -16.02 6.76 0.44
N VAL A 17 -14.85 6.57 -0.16
CA VAL A 17 -14.40 5.28 -0.67
C VAL A 17 -12.99 4.97 -0.24
N LEU A 18 -12.70 3.66 -0.04
CA LEU A 18 -11.36 3.12 0.08
C LEU A 18 -11.10 2.18 -1.09
N LEU A 19 -10.08 2.47 -1.89
CA LEU A 19 -9.68 1.65 -3.02
C LEU A 19 -8.60 0.67 -2.57
N PHE A 20 -8.78 -0.63 -2.84
CA PHE A 20 -7.77 -1.66 -2.54
C PHE A 20 -7.64 -2.68 -3.66
N GLY A 21 -6.56 -3.46 -3.62
CA GLY A 21 -6.21 -4.46 -4.62
C GLY A 21 -4.71 -4.41 -4.96
N MET A 22 -4.26 -5.24 -5.90
CA MET A 22 -2.85 -5.32 -6.30
C MET A 22 -2.30 -3.96 -6.72
N SER A 23 -0.99 -3.75 -6.47
CA SER A 23 -0.29 -2.56 -6.97
C SER A 23 -0.31 -2.55 -8.51
N GLY A 24 -0.53 -1.37 -9.10
CA GLY A 24 -0.51 -1.20 -10.56
C GLY A 24 -1.84 -1.44 -11.27
N LEU A 25 -2.95 -1.69 -10.56
CA LEU A 25 -4.29 -1.79 -11.12
C LEU A 25 -5.02 -0.44 -11.25
N GLY A 26 -4.32 0.68 -11.08
CA GLY A 26 -4.89 2.00 -11.33
C GLY A 26 -5.45 2.74 -10.11
N LYS A 27 -5.28 2.24 -8.87
CA LYS A 27 -5.76 2.93 -7.65
C LYS A 27 -5.34 4.39 -7.58
N THR A 28 -4.05 4.64 -7.63
CA THR A 28 -3.49 6.00 -7.53
C THR A 28 -3.88 6.88 -8.72
N HIS A 29 -3.95 6.29 -9.94
CA HIS A 29 -4.45 7.00 -11.12
C HIS A 29 -5.90 7.46 -10.92
N LEU A 30 -6.77 6.56 -10.46
CA LEU A 30 -8.16 6.85 -10.16
C LEU A 30 -8.29 7.91 -9.07
N SER A 31 -7.51 7.80 -7.99
CA SER A 31 -7.50 8.77 -6.89
C SER A 31 -7.04 10.16 -7.34
N ASN A 32 -6.03 10.24 -8.21
CA ASN A 32 -5.57 11.50 -8.80
C ASN A 32 -6.66 12.11 -9.70
N MET A 33 -7.29 11.31 -10.56
CA MET A 33 -8.40 11.77 -11.42
C MET A 33 -9.56 12.33 -10.59
N LEU A 34 -9.94 11.66 -9.50
CA LEU A 34 -11.00 12.12 -8.60
C LEU A 34 -10.61 13.44 -7.91
N ARG A 35 -9.36 13.54 -7.43
CA ARG A 35 -8.83 14.78 -6.83
C ARG A 35 -8.84 15.94 -7.82
N ASP A 36 -8.37 15.71 -9.04
CA ASP A 36 -8.22 16.74 -10.06
C ASP A 36 -9.57 17.14 -10.69
N GLY A 37 -10.55 16.23 -10.67
CA GLY A 37 -11.89 16.42 -11.26
C GLY A 37 -12.91 17.14 -10.40
N ALA A 38 -12.56 17.57 -9.20
CA ALA A 38 -13.30 18.41 -8.25
C ALA A 38 -14.00 17.67 -7.08
N GLY A 39 -13.77 18.21 -5.89
CA GLY A 39 -14.54 17.90 -4.68
C GLY A 39 -14.12 16.62 -3.94
N TRP A 40 -13.04 15.95 -4.33
CA TRP A 40 -12.53 14.77 -3.67
C TRP A 40 -11.23 15.05 -2.92
N PHE A 41 -11.21 14.79 -1.63
CA PHE A 41 -9.97 14.75 -0.86
C PHE A 41 -9.27 13.41 -1.10
N HIS A 42 -8.00 13.45 -1.55
CA HIS A 42 -7.19 12.26 -1.75
C HIS A 42 -6.32 12.00 -0.51
N TYR A 43 -6.54 10.86 0.14
CA TYR A 43 -5.75 10.36 1.26
C TYR A 43 -4.96 9.12 0.82
N SER A 44 -3.64 9.22 0.78
CA SER A 44 -2.77 8.09 0.43
C SER A 44 -2.18 7.46 1.69
N ILE A 45 -2.44 6.16 1.87
CA ILE A 45 -1.89 5.37 2.98
C ILE A 45 -0.37 5.33 2.89
N ASP A 46 0.21 5.01 1.72
CA ASP A 46 1.66 4.90 1.55
C ASP A 46 2.37 6.24 1.84
N TYR A 47 1.79 7.36 1.40
CA TYR A 47 2.30 8.69 1.75
C TYR A 47 2.27 8.93 3.27
N ARG A 48 1.19 8.52 3.93
CA ARG A 48 1.03 8.69 5.37
C ARG A 48 2.00 7.80 6.16
N ILE A 49 2.21 6.56 5.73
CA ILE A 49 3.23 5.66 6.27
C ILE A 49 4.60 6.35 6.22
N GLY A 50 5.02 6.77 5.04
CA GLY A 50 6.36 7.30 4.82
C GLY A 50 6.62 8.65 5.50
N THR A 51 5.60 9.52 5.62
CA THR A 51 5.79 10.86 6.19
C THR A 51 5.56 10.91 7.69
N ARG A 52 4.52 10.25 8.20
CA ARG A 52 4.15 10.36 9.61
C ARG A 52 4.74 9.26 10.48
N TYR A 53 4.67 8.03 10.03
CA TYR A 53 4.95 6.89 10.88
C TYR A 53 6.36 6.33 10.71
N MET A 54 6.92 6.43 9.51
CA MET A 54 8.26 5.93 9.20
C MET A 54 9.27 7.03 8.84
N GLY A 55 8.87 8.30 8.86
CA GLY A 55 9.73 9.40 8.42
C GLY A 55 11.05 9.50 9.21
N GLU A 56 11.03 9.30 10.52
CA GLU A 56 12.23 9.29 11.37
C GLU A 56 13.13 8.08 11.08
N PHE A 57 12.57 6.88 10.96
CA PHE A 57 13.33 5.67 10.61
C PHE A 57 14.02 5.82 9.24
N ILE A 58 13.32 6.40 8.27
CA ILE A 58 13.85 6.66 6.93
C ILE A 58 15.00 7.68 7.01
N ALA A 59 14.79 8.79 7.70
CA ALA A 59 15.81 9.83 7.86
C ALA A 59 17.04 9.30 8.59
N ASP A 60 16.86 8.51 9.64
CA ASP A 60 17.95 7.92 10.41
C ASP A 60 18.73 6.88 9.62
N ASN A 61 18.06 6.12 8.74
CA ASN A 61 18.75 5.22 7.83
C ASN A 61 19.68 5.98 6.88
N PHE A 62 19.22 7.09 6.31
CA PHE A 62 20.05 7.96 5.46
C PHE A 62 21.19 8.62 6.24
N LYS A 63 20.95 9.07 7.47
CA LYS A 63 21.99 9.61 8.34
C LYS A 63 23.08 8.57 8.64
N ARG A 64 22.69 7.30 8.95
CA ARG A 64 23.67 6.22 9.17
C ARG A 64 24.57 6.01 7.97
N GLU A 65 24.02 6.05 6.76
CA GLU A 65 24.82 5.95 5.53
C GLU A 65 25.73 7.17 5.33
N ALA A 66 25.20 8.38 5.55
CA ALA A 66 25.97 9.61 5.44
C ALA A 66 27.12 9.66 6.45
N MET A 67 26.94 9.15 7.67
CA MET A 67 27.98 9.08 8.70
C MET A 67 29.18 8.17 8.34
N LYS A 68 29.06 7.32 7.34
CA LYS A 68 30.19 6.54 6.79
C LYS A 68 31.13 7.40 5.94
N VAL A 69 30.66 8.54 5.45
CA VAL A 69 31.44 9.48 4.61
C VAL A 69 32.04 10.57 5.49
N PRO A 70 33.39 10.70 5.60
CA PRO A 70 34.04 11.62 6.55
C PRO A 70 33.53 13.06 6.45
N LEU A 71 33.39 13.62 5.24
CA LEU A 71 32.91 14.97 5.03
C LEU A 71 31.46 15.15 5.55
N LEU A 72 30.55 14.21 5.23
CA LEU A 72 29.17 14.31 5.67
C LEU A 72 29.04 14.13 7.18
N ARG A 73 29.87 13.25 7.76
CA ARG A 73 29.95 13.08 9.23
C ARG A 73 30.31 14.39 9.92
N GLU A 74 31.37 15.08 9.46
CA GLU A 74 31.78 16.35 10.03
C GLU A 74 30.68 17.40 10.00
N LEU A 75 30.02 17.53 8.85
CA LEU A 75 28.93 18.48 8.65
C LEU A 75 27.67 18.16 9.47
N LEU A 76 27.35 16.88 9.65
CA LEU A 76 26.23 16.42 10.49
C LEU A 76 26.53 16.63 11.98
N MET A 77 27.77 16.36 12.42
CA MET A 77 28.19 16.54 13.82
C MET A 77 28.26 18.01 14.25
N THR A 78 28.39 18.92 13.30
CA THR A 78 28.45 20.37 13.53
C THR A 78 27.13 21.10 13.20
N ASP A 79 26.03 20.35 12.97
CA ASP A 79 24.72 20.87 12.55
C ASP A 79 24.78 21.78 11.30
N SER A 80 25.83 21.61 10.49
CA SER A 80 26.00 22.39 9.25
C SER A 80 25.09 21.92 8.11
N VAL A 81 24.59 20.69 8.19
CA VAL A 81 23.65 20.10 7.25
C VAL A 81 22.62 19.26 8.01
N TYR A 82 21.43 19.09 7.41
CA TYR A 82 20.45 18.11 7.87
C TYR A 82 20.02 17.21 6.71
N ILE A 83 19.56 16.02 7.04
CA ILE A 83 19.04 15.05 6.06
C ILE A 83 17.55 14.86 6.34
N ALA A 84 16.74 15.03 5.29
CA ALA A 84 15.33 14.74 5.30
C ALA A 84 14.92 13.96 4.05
N SER A 85 13.90 13.12 4.16
CA SER A 85 13.30 12.46 3.00
C SER A 85 12.30 13.40 2.32
N ASN A 86 12.26 13.37 0.98
CA ASN A 86 11.23 14.03 0.20
C ASN A 86 10.26 12.98 -0.34
N ILE A 87 9.21 12.70 0.43
CA ILE A 87 8.14 11.77 0.06
C ILE A 87 6.95 12.56 -0.47
N THR A 88 6.47 12.18 -1.65
CA THR A 88 5.27 12.73 -2.28
C THR A 88 4.35 11.58 -2.70
N PHE A 89 3.12 11.89 -3.13
CA PHE A 89 2.20 10.86 -3.67
C PHE A 89 2.78 10.10 -4.86
N GLU A 90 3.66 10.75 -5.62
CA GLU A 90 4.29 10.19 -6.84
C GLU A 90 5.66 9.57 -6.56
N ASN A 91 6.31 9.96 -5.45
CA ASN A 91 7.63 9.48 -5.08
C ASN A 91 7.64 8.89 -3.66
N LEU A 92 7.49 7.58 -3.60
CA LEU A 92 7.59 6.77 -2.37
C LEU A 92 8.94 6.04 -2.25
N ALA A 93 9.92 6.38 -3.09
CA ALA A 93 11.23 5.72 -3.13
C ALA A 93 11.94 5.70 -1.76
N PRO A 94 11.91 6.76 -0.93
CA PRO A 94 12.54 6.72 0.39
C PRO A 94 11.99 5.61 1.31
N LEU A 95 10.67 5.37 1.28
CA LEU A 95 10.04 4.28 2.03
C LEU A 95 10.50 2.91 1.53
N SER A 96 10.49 2.69 0.21
CA SER A 96 10.96 1.45 -0.39
C SER A 96 12.46 1.21 -0.10
N THR A 97 13.29 2.26 -0.16
CA THR A 97 14.72 2.19 0.16
C THR A 97 14.96 1.80 1.61
N TYR A 98 14.14 2.33 2.54
CA TYR A 98 14.22 1.96 3.94
C TYR A 98 13.88 0.49 4.17
N LEU A 99 12.80 -0.01 3.57
CA LEU A 99 12.44 -1.43 3.72
C LEU A 99 13.60 -2.34 3.32
N GLY A 100 14.31 -2.00 2.26
CA GLY A 100 15.47 -2.76 1.81
C GLY A 100 15.09 -4.11 1.20
N LYS A 101 16.09 -4.94 0.97
CA LYS A 101 15.98 -6.27 0.36
C LYS A 101 16.76 -7.25 1.22
N PRO A 102 16.19 -8.39 1.65
CA PRO A 102 16.93 -9.32 2.51
C PRO A 102 17.99 -10.07 1.68
N GLY A 103 19.14 -10.29 2.28
CA GLY A 103 20.24 -11.04 1.66
C GLY A 103 21.62 -10.46 1.95
N ASN A 104 22.58 -10.83 1.11
CA ASN A 104 23.98 -10.47 1.26
C ASN A 104 24.19 -8.95 1.26
N PRO A 105 24.75 -8.35 2.33
CA PRO A 105 25.05 -6.92 2.41
C PRO A 105 26.03 -6.43 1.34
N ASP A 106 26.97 -7.26 0.92
CA ASP A 106 27.95 -6.91 -0.13
C ASP A 106 27.28 -6.75 -1.51
N LEU A 107 26.08 -7.32 -1.66
CA LEU A 107 25.21 -7.19 -2.85
C LEU A 107 24.09 -6.15 -2.65
N GLY A 108 24.20 -5.29 -1.64
CA GLY A 108 23.20 -4.26 -1.32
C GLY A 108 21.98 -4.78 -0.56
N GLY A 109 22.08 -5.97 0.04
CA GLY A 109 21.06 -6.53 0.92
C GLY A 109 21.12 -6.01 2.33
N VAL A 110 20.14 -6.42 3.14
CA VAL A 110 20.14 -6.29 4.60
C VAL A 110 20.02 -7.68 5.23
N ALA A 111 20.57 -7.86 6.42
CA ALA A 111 20.42 -9.12 7.15
C ALA A 111 18.94 -9.45 7.35
N PHE A 112 18.57 -10.73 7.26
CA PHE A 112 17.17 -11.15 7.32
C PHE A 112 16.46 -10.69 8.60
N ALA A 113 17.14 -10.74 9.75
CA ALA A 113 16.59 -10.26 11.02
C ALA A 113 16.28 -8.75 11.01
N GLU A 114 17.15 -7.92 10.40
CA GLU A 114 16.91 -6.48 10.23
C GLU A 114 15.76 -6.24 9.25
N TYR A 115 15.67 -7.05 8.19
CA TYR A 115 14.54 -6.97 7.25
C TYR A 115 13.21 -7.27 7.94
N CYS A 116 13.14 -8.29 8.79
CA CYS A 116 11.95 -8.62 9.58
C CYS A 116 11.55 -7.46 10.51
N LEU A 117 12.50 -6.84 11.21
CA LEU A 117 12.24 -5.66 12.06
C LEU A 117 11.61 -4.51 11.25
N ARG A 118 12.13 -4.22 10.05
CA ARG A 118 11.59 -3.18 9.16
C ARG A 118 10.19 -3.53 8.63
N GLN A 119 9.89 -4.82 8.45
CA GLN A 119 8.56 -5.30 8.09
C GLN A 119 7.55 -5.08 9.22
N GLU A 120 7.93 -5.35 10.47
CA GLU A 120 7.10 -5.08 11.66
C GLU A 120 6.80 -3.59 11.80
N GLN A 121 7.81 -2.73 11.66
CA GLN A 121 7.64 -1.28 11.69
C GLN A 121 6.68 -0.79 10.60
N HIS A 122 6.78 -1.35 9.39
CA HIS A 122 5.87 -1.04 8.30
C HIS A 122 4.43 -1.49 8.60
N CYS A 123 4.26 -2.69 9.16
CA CYS A 123 2.97 -3.22 9.57
C CYS A 123 2.24 -2.27 10.52
N GLU A 124 2.91 -1.86 11.60
CA GLU A 124 2.34 -0.95 12.59
C GLU A 124 2.06 0.44 12.00
N ALA A 125 2.95 0.92 11.13
CA ALA A 125 2.75 2.17 10.42
C ALA A 125 1.53 2.14 9.48
N GLU A 126 1.32 1.02 8.76
CA GLU A 126 0.17 0.85 7.86
C GLU A 126 -1.13 0.76 8.64
N LYS A 127 -1.18 -0.02 9.73
CA LYS A 127 -2.35 -0.08 10.63
C LYS A 127 -2.72 1.30 11.17
N ALA A 128 -1.72 2.05 11.66
CA ALA A 128 -1.95 3.40 12.18
C ALA A 128 -2.40 4.38 11.07
N ALA A 129 -1.83 4.30 9.87
CA ALA A 129 -2.23 5.13 8.74
C ALA A 129 -3.68 4.83 8.28
N LEU A 130 -4.09 3.56 8.28
CA LEU A 130 -5.45 3.15 7.97
C LEU A 130 -6.46 3.73 8.98
N LEU A 131 -6.18 3.64 10.28
CA LEU A 131 -7.04 4.17 11.34
C LEU A 131 -7.07 5.72 11.35
N ASP A 132 -6.00 6.39 10.96
CA ASP A 132 -5.96 7.85 10.80
C ASP A 132 -6.97 8.36 9.75
N SER A 133 -7.43 7.51 8.82
CA SER A 133 -8.39 7.90 7.77
C SER A 133 -9.66 8.52 8.32
N GLU A 134 -10.17 8.05 9.45
CA GLU A 134 -11.35 8.63 10.12
C GLU A 134 -11.12 10.10 10.51
N ARG A 135 -9.95 10.41 11.07
CA ARG A 135 -9.58 11.79 11.40
C ARG A 135 -9.44 12.66 10.15
N PHE A 136 -8.90 12.09 9.07
CA PHE A 136 -8.71 12.83 7.82
C PHE A 136 -10.01 13.08 7.05
N ILE A 137 -11.01 12.21 7.16
CA ILE A 137 -12.36 12.47 6.66
C ILE A 137 -12.91 13.76 7.29
N LYS A 138 -12.80 13.92 8.61
CA LYS A 138 -13.23 15.14 9.29
C LYS A 138 -12.42 16.37 8.84
N ARG A 139 -11.10 16.24 8.77
CA ARG A 139 -10.21 17.33 8.34
C ARG A 139 -10.43 17.74 6.88
N ALA A 140 -10.78 16.81 5.99
CA ALA A 140 -11.11 17.10 4.61
C ALA A 140 -12.26 18.12 4.50
N VAL A 141 -13.29 17.95 5.34
CA VAL A 141 -14.42 18.89 5.43
C VAL A 141 -14.02 20.17 6.16
N ASP A 142 -13.50 20.05 7.38
CA ASP A 142 -13.32 21.18 8.30
C ASP A 142 -12.25 22.17 7.85
N LEU A 143 -11.15 21.67 7.24
CA LEU A 143 -10.02 22.52 6.86
C LEU A 143 -10.02 22.89 5.37
N TYR A 144 -10.52 22.01 4.51
CA TYR A 144 -10.37 22.14 3.07
C TYR A 144 -11.70 22.27 2.31
N GLY A 145 -12.83 22.01 2.98
CA GLY A 145 -14.17 22.10 2.37
C GLY A 145 -14.49 20.99 1.36
N TYR A 146 -13.72 19.88 1.37
CA TYR A 146 -14.02 18.73 0.53
C TYR A 146 -15.19 17.93 1.09
N SER A 147 -16.22 17.68 0.28
CA SER A 147 -17.33 16.81 0.64
C SER A 147 -17.00 15.33 0.43
N ASN A 148 -16.31 14.99 -0.66
CA ASN A 148 -15.99 13.61 -1.00
C ASN A 148 -14.58 13.23 -0.55
N PHE A 149 -14.35 11.92 -0.32
CA PHE A 149 -13.09 11.39 0.19
C PHE A 149 -12.72 10.10 -0.52
N VAL A 150 -11.50 10.04 -1.07
CA VAL A 150 -10.91 8.82 -1.61
C VAL A 150 -9.67 8.46 -0.82
N CYS A 151 -9.66 7.24 -0.26
CA CYS A 151 -8.52 6.62 0.37
C CYS A 151 -7.85 5.67 -0.63
N ASP A 152 -6.59 5.96 -0.98
CA ASP A 152 -5.75 5.08 -1.81
C ASP A 152 -4.91 4.21 -0.87
N SER A 153 -5.26 2.93 -0.76
CA SER A 153 -4.50 1.99 0.05
C SER A 153 -3.31 1.42 -0.71
N GLY A 154 -2.25 1.07 0.02
CA GLY A 154 -1.18 0.22 -0.49
C GLY A 154 -1.69 -1.16 -0.92
N GLY A 155 -0.88 -1.87 -1.71
CA GLY A 155 -1.19 -3.27 -2.06
C GLY A 155 -1.04 -4.24 -0.88
N SER A 156 -0.61 -3.77 0.27
CA SER A 156 -0.36 -4.56 1.49
C SER A 156 -1.51 -4.59 2.48
N ILE A 157 -2.54 -3.79 2.29
CA ILE A 157 -3.67 -3.72 3.24
C ILE A 157 -4.22 -5.10 3.64
N CYS A 158 -4.29 -6.06 2.72
CA CYS A 158 -4.76 -7.42 3.00
C CYS A 158 -3.82 -8.26 3.88
N GLU A 159 -2.61 -7.77 4.15
CA GLU A 159 -1.63 -8.42 5.02
C GLU A 159 -1.73 -7.93 6.47
N VAL A 160 -2.40 -6.79 6.71
CA VAL A 160 -2.47 -6.15 8.02
C VAL A 160 -3.86 -6.23 8.66
N VAL A 161 -4.82 -6.86 7.96
CA VAL A 161 -6.19 -7.09 8.43
C VAL A 161 -6.55 -8.58 8.35
N ASP A 162 -7.50 -9.01 9.18
CA ASP A 162 -8.11 -10.35 9.08
C ASP A 162 -9.56 -10.24 8.56
N ALA A 163 -9.72 -10.42 7.26
CA ALA A 163 -11.04 -10.34 6.64
C ALA A 163 -11.97 -11.53 6.98
N ALA A 164 -11.46 -12.60 7.60
CA ALA A 164 -12.25 -13.72 8.08
C ALA A 164 -12.85 -13.44 9.47
N ASP A 165 -12.23 -12.54 10.25
CA ASP A 165 -12.76 -12.08 11.53
C ASP A 165 -13.76 -10.95 11.29
N PRO A 166 -15.08 -11.16 11.54
CA PRO A 166 -16.10 -10.11 11.40
C PRO A 166 -15.94 -8.96 12.40
N THR A 167 -15.05 -9.12 13.39
CA THR A 167 -14.75 -8.12 14.42
C THR A 167 -13.40 -7.45 14.24
N ASP A 168 -12.68 -7.71 13.13
CA ASP A 168 -11.41 -7.06 12.85
C ASP A 168 -11.53 -5.54 13.07
N PRO A 169 -10.72 -4.96 13.96
CA PRO A 169 -10.90 -3.57 14.37
C PRO A 169 -10.64 -2.57 13.24
N ILE A 170 -9.72 -2.89 12.33
CA ILE A 170 -9.38 -2.02 11.21
C ILE A 170 -10.48 -2.07 10.16
N LEU A 171 -10.88 -3.26 9.70
CA LEU A 171 -11.96 -3.41 8.72
C LEU A 171 -13.29 -2.85 9.24
N THR A 172 -13.58 -3.05 10.53
CA THR A 172 -14.77 -2.47 11.17
C THR A 172 -14.72 -0.94 11.13
N ALA A 173 -13.59 -0.33 11.48
CA ALA A 173 -13.43 1.12 11.44
C ALA A 173 -13.53 1.66 10.01
N LEU A 174 -12.86 1.02 9.05
CA LEU A 174 -12.86 1.43 7.65
C LEU A 174 -14.25 1.31 7.02
N SER A 175 -14.92 0.15 7.16
CA SER A 175 -16.23 -0.11 6.55
C SER A 175 -17.38 0.71 7.14
N ARG A 176 -17.21 1.21 8.37
CA ARG A 176 -18.13 2.16 9.00
C ARG A 176 -18.06 3.54 8.38
N ASN A 177 -16.86 3.95 7.95
CA ASN A 177 -16.57 5.30 7.51
C ASN A 177 -16.51 5.45 5.97
N MET A 178 -16.21 4.36 5.24
CA MET A 178 -16.01 4.37 3.79
C MET A 178 -16.59 3.11 3.13
N LEU A 179 -16.95 3.22 1.86
CA LEU A 179 -17.23 2.06 1.03
C LEU A 179 -15.90 1.45 0.58
N LEU A 180 -15.65 0.20 0.93
CA LEU A 180 -14.48 -0.53 0.47
C LEU A 180 -14.71 -0.98 -0.97
N VAL A 181 -13.76 -0.69 -1.86
CA VAL A 181 -13.85 -1.00 -3.30
C VAL A 181 -12.64 -1.82 -3.71
N TRP A 182 -12.84 -3.10 -3.96
CA TRP A 182 -11.81 -3.96 -4.52
C TRP A 182 -11.68 -3.75 -6.02
N ILE A 183 -10.47 -3.40 -6.48
CA ILE A 183 -10.12 -3.42 -7.90
C ILE A 183 -9.51 -4.78 -8.20
N GLU A 184 -10.32 -5.65 -8.82
CA GLU A 184 -9.93 -7.00 -9.17
C GLU A 184 -9.13 -7.01 -10.47
N GLY A 185 -7.93 -7.62 -10.41
CA GLY A 185 -7.09 -7.86 -11.59
C GLY A 185 -7.34 -9.24 -12.17
N SER A 186 -7.15 -9.40 -13.47
CA SER A 186 -7.12 -10.71 -14.15
C SER A 186 -5.74 -11.37 -14.06
N ASP A 187 -5.65 -12.64 -14.48
CA ASP A 187 -4.38 -13.37 -14.61
C ASP A 187 -3.41 -12.64 -15.56
N ALA A 188 -3.92 -12.03 -16.63
CA ALA A 188 -3.11 -11.22 -17.54
C ALA A 188 -2.48 -10.01 -16.84
N HIS A 189 -3.22 -9.35 -15.93
CA HIS A 189 -2.67 -8.28 -15.10
C HIS A 189 -1.59 -8.80 -14.14
N ARG A 190 -1.82 -9.96 -13.50
CA ARG A 190 -0.84 -10.61 -12.64
C ARG A 190 0.47 -10.89 -13.39
N ASP A 191 0.40 -11.50 -14.56
CA ASP A 191 1.57 -11.82 -15.38
C ASP A 191 2.32 -10.56 -15.85
N ALA A 192 1.59 -9.51 -16.22
CA ALA A 192 2.18 -8.23 -16.57
C ALA A 192 2.91 -7.58 -15.36
N LEU A 193 2.36 -7.72 -14.16
CA LEU A 193 2.98 -7.24 -12.92
C LEU A 193 4.28 -8.00 -12.63
N ILE A 194 4.29 -9.33 -12.75
CA ILE A 194 5.49 -10.15 -12.56
C ILE A 194 6.57 -9.74 -13.57
N LYS A 195 6.26 -9.68 -14.86
CA LYS A 195 7.21 -9.25 -15.91
C LYS A 195 7.78 -7.86 -15.65
N ARG A 196 6.97 -6.93 -15.15
CA ARG A 196 7.44 -5.59 -14.79
C ARG A 196 8.36 -5.61 -13.58
N PHE A 197 8.00 -6.39 -12.56
CA PHE A 197 8.77 -6.54 -11.33
C PHE A 197 10.15 -7.19 -11.60
N ASP A 198 10.22 -8.19 -12.46
CA ASP A 198 11.46 -8.88 -12.83
C ASP A 198 12.50 -7.94 -13.43
N ARG A 199 12.07 -6.88 -14.13
CA ARG A 199 12.98 -5.87 -14.72
C ARG A 199 13.59 -4.94 -13.67
N ALA A 200 12.85 -4.64 -12.59
CA ALA A 200 13.26 -3.72 -11.55
C ALA A 200 12.63 -4.14 -10.20
N PRO A 201 13.18 -5.17 -9.53
CA PRO A 201 12.66 -5.64 -8.24
C PRO A 201 12.71 -4.53 -7.20
N LYS A 202 11.57 -4.33 -6.52
CA LYS A 202 11.41 -3.31 -5.47
C LYS A 202 11.15 -3.99 -4.14
N PRO A 203 11.62 -3.42 -3.02
CA PRO A 203 11.21 -3.86 -1.70
C PRO A 203 9.69 -3.91 -1.57
N MET A 204 9.21 -5.01 -0.98
CA MET A 204 7.79 -5.25 -0.74
C MET A 204 7.57 -5.51 0.75
N TYR A 205 6.37 -5.19 1.23
CA TYR A 205 5.93 -5.65 2.53
C TYR A 205 5.37 -7.08 2.41
N TYR A 206 5.64 -7.89 3.42
CA TYR A 206 5.17 -9.28 3.55
C TYR A 206 4.60 -9.49 4.95
N GLN A 207 3.53 -10.25 5.03
CA GLN A 207 3.04 -10.76 6.30
C GLN A 207 4.12 -11.67 6.94
N PRO A 208 4.37 -11.56 8.28
CA PRO A 208 5.54 -12.18 8.91
C PRO A 208 5.66 -13.69 8.71
N ASP A 209 4.58 -14.46 8.92
CA ASP A 209 4.63 -15.91 8.78
C ASP A 209 4.86 -16.34 7.32
N PHE A 210 4.23 -15.62 6.39
CA PHE A 210 4.43 -15.83 4.96
C PHE A 210 5.87 -15.51 4.54
N LEU A 211 6.43 -14.40 5.03
CA LEU A 211 7.83 -14.03 4.76
C LEU A 211 8.79 -15.11 5.23
N LEU A 212 8.62 -15.58 6.48
CA LEU A 212 9.48 -16.61 7.05
C LEU A 212 9.42 -17.90 6.23
N GLN A 213 8.22 -18.34 5.83
CA GLN A 213 8.04 -19.53 5.03
C GLN A 213 8.73 -19.39 3.65
N VAL A 214 8.48 -18.27 2.95
CA VAL A 214 9.09 -18.02 1.63
C VAL A 214 10.61 -17.92 1.71
N TRP A 215 11.15 -17.34 2.79
CA TRP A 215 12.59 -17.27 3.01
C TRP A 215 13.22 -18.65 3.22
N GLN A 216 12.62 -19.46 4.07
CA GLN A 216 13.09 -20.84 4.34
C GLN A 216 13.01 -21.71 3.08
N ASP A 217 11.91 -21.61 2.33
CA ASP A 217 11.74 -22.35 1.08
C ASP A 217 12.80 -21.95 0.06
N TYR A 218 13.06 -20.63 -0.08
CA TYR A 218 14.11 -20.14 -0.98
C TYR A 218 15.49 -20.67 -0.63
N LEU A 219 15.90 -20.58 0.63
CA LEU A 219 17.19 -21.10 1.08
C LEU A 219 17.33 -22.60 0.80
N LYS A 220 16.29 -23.36 1.11
CA LYS A 220 16.26 -24.82 0.90
C LYS A 220 16.31 -25.19 -0.58
N GLU A 221 15.47 -24.56 -1.41
CA GLU A 221 15.39 -24.85 -2.85
C GLU A 221 16.67 -24.48 -3.59
N GLN A 222 17.34 -23.40 -3.17
CA GLN A 222 18.58 -22.93 -3.80
C GLN A 222 19.84 -23.52 -3.15
N GLY A 223 19.72 -24.20 -2.00
CA GLY A 223 20.87 -24.72 -1.26
C GLY A 223 21.81 -23.65 -0.72
N LEU A 224 21.26 -22.48 -0.34
CA LEU A 224 22.03 -21.29 0.10
C LEU A 224 21.96 -21.11 1.59
N THR A 225 22.99 -20.47 2.15
CA THR A 225 22.95 -19.82 3.45
C THR A 225 22.43 -18.39 3.31
N GLU A 226 21.97 -17.77 4.41
CA GLU A 226 21.48 -16.37 4.41
C GLU A 226 22.48 -15.39 3.82
N ALA A 227 23.79 -15.59 4.11
CA ALA A 227 24.87 -14.72 3.64
C ALA A 227 25.15 -14.82 2.12
N GLU A 228 24.65 -15.86 1.47
CA GLU A 228 24.85 -16.10 0.03
C GLU A 228 23.66 -15.60 -0.80
N VAL A 229 22.56 -15.20 -0.17
CA VAL A 229 21.35 -14.78 -0.88
C VAL A 229 21.60 -13.51 -1.69
N ASN A 230 21.35 -13.59 -3.01
CA ASN A 230 21.24 -12.40 -3.84
C ASN A 230 19.90 -11.71 -3.57
N PRO A 231 19.88 -10.44 -3.09
CA PRO A 231 18.65 -9.76 -2.68
C PRO A 231 17.61 -9.63 -3.79
N ASP A 232 18.05 -9.34 -5.02
CA ASP A 232 17.15 -9.19 -6.16
C ASP A 232 16.56 -10.54 -6.61
N ALA A 233 17.35 -11.62 -6.52
CA ALA A 233 16.87 -12.96 -6.85
C ALA A 233 15.80 -13.42 -5.85
N PHE A 234 16.00 -13.18 -4.56
CA PHE A 234 14.99 -13.47 -3.55
C PHE A 234 13.70 -12.68 -3.80
N LEU A 235 13.80 -11.38 -4.08
CA LEU A 235 12.59 -10.58 -4.34
C LEU A 235 11.81 -11.09 -5.56
N ARG A 236 12.48 -11.51 -6.64
CA ARG A 236 11.80 -12.12 -7.81
C ARG A 236 11.10 -13.41 -7.44
N TYR A 237 11.78 -14.28 -6.69
CA TYR A 237 11.21 -15.53 -6.19
C TYR A 237 9.98 -15.29 -5.31
N GLY A 238 10.06 -14.34 -4.38
CA GLY A 238 8.99 -14.01 -3.43
C GLY A 238 7.79 -13.30 -4.06
N TYR A 239 8.01 -12.49 -5.11
CA TYR A 239 6.95 -11.61 -5.65
C TYR A 239 5.79 -12.36 -6.28
N ALA A 240 6.05 -13.38 -7.10
CA ALA A 240 4.99 -14.19 -7.69
C ALA A 240 4.16 -14.90 -6.60
N ARG A 241 4.85 -15.46 -5.60
CA ARG A 241 4.21 -16.11 -4.45
C ARG A 241 3.39 -15.12 -3.62
N LEU A 242 3.88 -13.90 -3.46
CA LEU A 242 3.16 -12.83 -2.76
C LEU A 242 1.86 -12.47 -3.48
N LEU A 243 1.86 -12.37 -4.81
CA LEU A 243 0.64 -12.09 -5.56
C LEU A 243 -0.40 -13.21 -5.37
N ASP A 244 0.03 -14.46 -5.41
CA ASP A 244 -0.85 -15.62 -5.18
C ASP A 244 -1.37 -15.67 -3.73
N HIS A 245 -0.53 -15.33 -2.76
CA HIS A 245 -0.90 -15.24 -1.34
C HIS A 245 -1.96 -14.15 -1.08
N ARG A 246 -1.87 -13.02 -1.79
CA ARG A 246 -2.77 -11.87 -1.59
C ARG A 246 -4.13 -12.03 -2.24
N GLN A 247 -4.25 -12.77 -3.34
CA GLN A 247 -5.52 -12.90 -4.07
C GLN A 247 -6.69 -13.38 -3.19
N PRO A 248 -6.59 -14.50 -2.47
CA PRO A 248 -7.68 -14.95 -1.59
C PRO A 248 -7.97 -13.96 -0.46
N ARG A 249 -6.97 -13.21 0.01
CA ARG A 249 -7.13 -12.18 1.05
C ARG A 249 -7.91 -10.98 0.54
N TYR A 250 -7.62 -10.50 -0.67
CA TYR A 250 -8.43 -9.45 -1.31
C TYR A 250 -9.87 -9.91 -1.54
N ALA A 251 -10.07 -11.15 -2.04
CA ALA A 251 -11.40 -11.72 -2.24
C ALA A 251 -12.19 -11.82 -0.93
N ALA A 252 -11.53 -12.15 0.19
CA ALA A 252 -12.14 -12.13 1.51
C ALA A 252 -12.53 -10.71 1.95
N MET A 253 -11.66 -9.72 1.73
CA MET A 253 -11.94 -8.31 2.01
C MET A 253 -13.09 -7.74 1.15
N ALA A 254 -13.28 -8.23 -0.08
CA ALA A 254 -14.37 -7.81 -0.96
C ALA A 254 -15.76 -8.04 -0.35
N LYS A 255 -15.89 -8.97 0.59
CA LYS A 255 -17.14 -9.21 1.35
C LYS A 255 -17.55 -7.99 2.18
N TRP A 256 -16.62 -7.14 2.57
CA TRP A 256 -16.85 -5.92 3.35
C TRP A 256 -17.27 -4.72 2.49
N GLY A 257 -17.18 -4.83 1.16
CA GLY A 257 -17.48 -3.74 0.25
C GLY A 257 -18.02 -4.22 -1.10
N VAL A 258 -17.58 -3.61 -2.19
CA VAL A 258 -17.94 -3.96 -3.56
C VAL A 258 -16.72 -4.29 -4.41
N THR A 259 -16.92 -4.95 -5.53
CA THR A 259 -15.87 -5.31 -6.49
C THR A 259 -16.10 -4.61 -7.82
N VAL A 260 -15.01 -4.06 -8.37
CA VAL A 260 -14.93 -3.58 -9.76
C VAL A 260 -13.70 -4.21 -10.40
N THR A 261 -13.71 -4.42 -11.71
CA THR A 261 -12.54 -4.95 -12.41
C THR A 261 -11.58 -3.85 -12.83
N ALA A 262 -10.29 -4.20 -13.00
CA ALA A 262 -9.30 -3.27 -13.52
C ALA A 262 -9.67 -2.74 -14.92
N ASP A 263 -10.35 -3.56 -15.76
CA ASP A 263 -10.83 -3.16 -17.07
C ASP A 263 -11.95 -2.13 -16.98
N GLU A 264 -12.88 -2.27 -16.01
CA GLU A 264 -13.92 -1.28 -15.74
C GLU A 264 -13.30 0.04 -15.29
N VAL A 265 -12.35 -0.02 -14.34
CA VAL A 265 -11.59 1.15 -13.85
C VAL A 265 -10.83 1.84 -14.99
N GLY A 266 -10.22 1.10 -15.90
CA GLY A 266 -9.51 1.64 -17.07
C GLY A 266 -10.38 2.48 -18.03
N ARG A 267 -11.70 2.32 -17.98
CA ARG A 267 -12.67 3.09 -18.80
C ARG A 267 -13.14 4.37 -18.11
N VAL A 268 -12.93 4.51 -16.81
CA VAL A 268 -13.32 5.70 -16.03
C VAL A 268 -12.45 6.89 -16.42
N LYS A 269 -13.07 7.99 -16.80
CA LYS A 269 -12.37 9.22 -17.23
C LYS A 269 -12.75 10.44 -16.38
N THR A 270 -13.91 10.38 -15.73
CA THR A 270 -14.47 11.49 -14.95
C THR A 270 -14.98 11.00 -13.59
N PRO A 271 -15.14 11.88 -12.59
CA PRO A 271 -15.80 11.53 -11.33
C PRO A 271 -17.22 10.97 -11.50
N ASP A 272 -17.94 11.41 -12.53
CA ASP A 272 -19.29 10.90 -12.83
C ASP A 272 -19.24 9.46 -13.35
N ASP A 273 -18.26 9.12 -14.20
CA ASP A 273 -18.03 7.72 -14.64
C ASP A 273 -17.73 6.82 -13.44
N PHE A 274 -16.90 7.31 -12.51
CA PHE A 274 -16.61 6.61 -11.27
C PHE A 274 -17.85 6.39 -10.43
N THR A 275 -18.65 7.43 -10.25
CA THR A 275 -19.92 7.36 -9.50
C THR A 275 -20.88 6.35 -10.10
N ALA A 276 -21.00 6.30 -11.42
CA ALA A 276 -21.83 5.33 -12.15
C ALA A 276 -21.28 3.89 -12.02
N LEU A 277 -19.94 3.72 -12.11
CA LEU A 277 -19.30 2.42 -11.92
C LEU A 277 -19.61 1.84 -10.54
N ILE A 278 -19.44 2.65 -9.49
CA ILE A 278 -19.70 2.20 -8.11
C ILE A 278 -21.19 1.89 -7.91
N ALA A 279 -22.10 2.67 -8.46
CA ALA A 279 -23.54 2.37 -8.44
C ALA A 279 -23.83 0.99 -9.02
N THR A 280 -23.27 0.69 -10.19
CA THR A 280 -23.40 -0.63 -10.84
C THR A 280 -22.81 -1.76 -9.98
N ALA A 281 -21.66 -1.52 -9.33
CA ALA A 281 -21.04 -2.51 -8.45
C ALA A 281 -21.87 -2.80 -7.20
N ILE A 282 -22.54 -1.78 -6.62
CA ILE A 282 -23.48 -1.95 -5.50
C ILE A 282 -24.67 -2.79 -5.92
N ASP A 283 -25.28 -2.50 -7.08
CA ASP A 283 -26.43 -3.27 -7.57
C ASP A 283 -26.03 -4.72 -7.86
N ARG A 284 -24.87 -4.96 -8.47
CA ARG A 284 -24.30 -6.30 -8.71
C ARG A 284 -24.12 -7.11 -7.42
N LYS A 285 -23.71 -6.46 -6.33
CA LYS A 285 -23.53 -7.14 -5.02
C LYS A 285 -24.86 -7.52 -4.38
N ASN A 286 -25.91 -6.76 -4.62
CA ASN A 286 -27.22 -6.95 -4.00
C ASN A 286 -28.16 -7.85 -4.84
N ALA A 287 -27.78 -8.22 -6.08
CA ALA A 287 -28.50 -9.12 -6.96
C ALA A 287 -28.22 -10.60 -6.62
#